data_6128b45acf21ded25b181c7fb1b0fa97
#
_entry.id   6128b45acf21ded25b181c7fb1b0fa97
#
_cell.length_a   1.000
_cell.length_b   1.000
_cell.length_c   1.000
_cell.angle_alpha   90.00
_cell.angle_beta   90.00
_cell.angle_gamma   90.00
#
_symmetry.space_group_name_H-M   'P 1'
#
loop_
_entity.id
_entity.type
_entity.pdbx_description
1 polymer ?
#
loop_
_entity_poly.entity_id
_entity_poly.type
_entity_poly.pdbx_seq_one_letter_code
_entity_poly.pdbx_strand_id
1 'polypeptide(L)'
;MSLIEKINELRAYNEEQEWFEFKENWFEPDTLGEYVSALSNAAAFHHKEKGYFIWGVNDESHEIVGTTFNQYRDYNKEPYQNYLARNLSPSVNFEFEEIEIDNNRVVVLVIPAAEEIPTAYKEKRYIRIGSSKANLKDYPKREIQLFKILDGRVETIESLPAKYQELTFQKLFGYYGSKGIVLKNETFEKNLGLRNKNGDYNLLAQLLSDDSHIPIRVSIFEGESKATQLLSVREFGNNCLLYSLDNILQYGDVINIIQADEEGRVVERKEVPLFNNDAFREAIINAVLHNYWVSFNEPMISVFSDRIEILSRGTLAPAQTEEGFFAGESVPVNDKLSEIFLQLHISEKSGRGVPKIVEIYGKEAITFRENSIVVTIPFNRIYKLGKKVGEKSEVKAIDRPPLNARRQAIMLEIGQNPYITIEDLASKLGVSDTTIDNNISFLKKKGYIRRKGKKGGYWEIIE
;
A
#
# COMPACT_ATOMS: atom_id res chain seq x y z
N MET A 1 14.37 -9.10 -24.88
CA MET A 1 14.68 -9.92 -23.70
C MET A 1 14.63 -11.37 -24.14
N SER A 2 15.67 -12.15 -23.90
CA SER A 2 15.66 -13.60 -24.18
C SER A 2 14.75 -14.33 -23.19
N LEU A 3 14.30 -15.55 -23.52
CA LEU A 3 13.48 -16.34 -22.62
C LEU A 3 14.21 -16.67 -21.29
N ILE A 4 15.52 -16.90 -21.37
CA ILE A 4 16.38 -17.14 -20.20
C ILE A 4 16.40 -15.90 -19.28
N GLU A 5 16.57 -14.71 -19.83
CA GLU A 5 16.50 -13.46 -19.05
C GLU A 5 15.13 -13.28 -18.41
N LYS A 6 14.06 -13.65 -19.13
CA LYS A 6 12.68 -13.59 -18.59
C LYS A 6 12.47 -14.54 -17.43
N ILE A 7 12.93 -15.79 -17.53
CA ILE A 7 12.81 -16.75 -16.42
C ILE A 7 13.60 -16.26 -15.20
N ASN A 8 14.80 -15.73 -15.39
CA ASN A 8 15.58 -15.19 -14.29
C ASN A 8 14.92 -13.97 -13.64
N GLU A 9 14.24 -13.11 -14.43
CA GLU A 9 13.40 -12.04 -13.92
C GLU A 9 12.25 -12.58 -13.04
N LEU A 10 11.53 -13.61 -13.53
CA LEU A 10 10.40 -14.19 -12.80
C LEU A 10 10.84 -14.90 -11.52
N ARG A 11 11.98 -15.57 -11.51
CA ARG A 11 12.58 -16.22 -10.32
C ARG A 11 13.05 -15.22 -9.26
N ALA A 12 13.29 -13.98 -9.64
CA ALA A 12 13.71 -12.91 -8.71
C ALA A 12 12.54 -12.35 -7.86
N TYR A 13 11.29 -12.70 -8.17
CA TYR A 13 10.17 -12.39 -7.30
C TYR A 13 10.23 -13.28 -6.03
N ASN A 14 9.84 -12.73 -4.89
CA ASN A 14 9.81 -13.46 -3.63
C ASN A 14 8.75 -14.58 -3.63
N GLU A 15 7.67 -14.37 -4.39
CA GLU A 15 6.53 -15.28 -4.54
C GLU A 15 6.06 -15.27 -6.00
N GLU A 16 5.41 -16.35 -6.43
CA GLU A 16 4.74 -16.39 -7.73
C GLU A 16 3.70 -15.30 -7.84
N GLN A 17 3.68 -14.62 -8.97
CA GLN A 17 2.66 -13.64 -9.27
C GLN A 17 1.50 -14.28 -10.05
N GLU A 18 0.37 -13.58 -10.14
CA GLU A 18 -0.84 -14.15 -10.76
C GLU A 18 -0.68 -14.49 -12.26
N TRP A 19 0.37 -13.99 -12.95
CA TRP A 19 0.61 -14.25 -14.37
C TRP A 19 1.71 -15.28 -14.68
N PHE A 20 2.30 -15.92 -13.67
CA PHE A 20 3.20 -17.05 -13.88
C PHE A 20 3.10 -18.11 -12.80
N GLU A 21 3.49 -19.34 -13.13
CA GLU A 21 3.48 -20.52 -12.26
C GLU A 21 4.75 -21.32 -12.47
N PHE A 22 5.36 -21.79 -11.40
CA PHE A 22 6.48 -22.74 -11.42
C PHE A 22 6.04 -24.13 -11.02
N LYS A 23 6.58 -25.15 -11.67
CA LYS A 23 6.42 -26.55 -11.28
C LYS A 23 7.66 -27.35 -11.66
N GLU A 24 7.95 -28.41 -10.89
CA GLU A 24 9.04 -29.30 -11.25
C GLU A 24 8.64 -30.25 -12.39
N ASN A 25 7.75 -31.22 -12.11
CA ASN A 25 7.35 -32.28 -13.04
C ASN A 25 5.83 -32.50 -13.11
N TRP A 26 5.04 -31.57 -12.60
CA TRP A 26 3.59 -31.71 -12.53
C TRP A 26 2.92 -31.72 -13.91
N PHE A 27 1.90 -32.57 -14.07
CA PHE A 27 1.03 -32.58 -15.24
C PHE A 27 -0.32 -33.20 -14.95
N GLU A 28 -1.36 -32.41 -15.07
CA GLU A 28 -2.76 -32.83 -15.11
C GLU A 28 -3.44 -32.17 -16.30
N PRO A 29 -3.88 -32.90 -17.32
CA PRO A 29 -4.30 -32.34 -18.61
C PRO A 29 -5.37 -31.24 -18.51
N ASP A 30 -6.47 -31.51 -17.79
CA ASP A 30 -7.56 -30.53 -17.68
C ASP A 30 -7.17 -29.36 -16.77
N THR A 31 -6.48 -29.64 -15.68
CA THR A 31 -6.01 -28.62 -14.75
C THR A 31 -5.00 -27.66 -15.41
N LEU A 32 -4.15 -28.18 -16.33
CA LEU A 32 -3.27 -27.32 -17.12
C LEU A 32 -4.06 -26.40 -18.06
N GLY A 33 -5.14 -26.89 -18.67
CA GLY A 33 -6.04 -26.07 -19.47
C GLY A 33 -6.70 -24.93 -18.67
N GLU A 34 -7.08 -25.24 -17.43
CA GLU A 34 -7.59 -24.21 -16.50
C GLU A 34 -6.52 -23.17 -16.13
N TYR A 35 -5.25 -23.61 -15.95
CA TYR A 35 -4.12 -22.68 -15.75
C TYR A 35 -3.88 -21.80 -16.97
N VAL A 36 -3.99 -22.33 -18.20
CA VAL A 36 -3.86 -21.49 -19.41
C VAL A 36 -4.90 -20.38 -19.41
N SER A 37 -6.17 -20.71 -19.12
CA SER A 37 -7.22 -19.70 -18.97
C SER A 37 -6.88 -18.70 -17.85
N ALA A 38 -6.44 -19.19 -16.69
CA ALA A 38 -6.16 -18.36 -15.53
C ALA A 38 -4.98 -17.40 -15.77
N LEU A 39 -3.88 -17.89 -16.36
CA LEU A 39 -2.67 -17.10 -16.62
C LEU A 39 -2.88 -16.10 -17.76
N SER A 40 -3.65 -16.47 -18.81
CA SER A 40 -4.05 -15.56 -19.89
C SER A 40 -4.85 -14.38 -19.33
N ASN A 41 -5.86 -14.67 -18.52
CA ASN A 41 -6.72 -13.65 -17.90
C ASN A 41 -5.98 -12.80 -16.87
N ALA A 42 -5.10 -13.41 -16.06
CA ALA A 42 -4.30 -12.70 -15.09
C ALA A 42 -3.23 -11.81 -15.77
N ALA A 43 -2.62 -12.27 -16.87
CA ALA A 43 -1.72 -11.44 -17.65
C ALA A 43 -2.42 -10.17 -18.16
N ALA A 44 -3.61 -10.31 -18.75
CA ALA A 44 -4.42 -9.16 -19.17
C ALA A 44 -4.80 -8.26 -17.99
N PHE A 45 -5.23 -8.86 -16.87
CA PHE A 45 -5.63 -8.14 -15.67
C PHE A 45 -4.51 -7.28 -15.08
N HIS A 46 -3.26 -7.75 -15.18
CA HIS A 46 -2.05 -7.07 -14.72
C HIS A 46 -1.28 -6.33 -15.83
N HIS A 47 -1.94 -6.07 -16.97
CA HIS A 47 -1.34 -5.36 -18.11
C HIS A 47 0.00 -5.97 -18.60
N LYS A 48 0.16 -7.30 -18.48
CA LYS A 48 1.29 -8.05 -19.04
C LYS A 48 0.90 -8.57 -20.40
N GLU A 49 1.87 -8.63 -21.31
CA GLU A 49 1.64 -9.17 -22.68
C GLU A 49 1.45 -10.68 -22.67
N LYS A 50 2.08 -11.37 -21.71
CA LYS A 50 2.13 -12.83 -21.64
C LYS A 50 2.07 -13.35 -20.21
N GLY A 51 1.41 -14.49 -20.01
CA GLY A 51 1.54 -15.36 -18.86
C GLY A 51 2.52 -16.50 -19.13
N TYR A 52 3.02 -17.15 -18.07
CA TYR A 52 4.01 -18.20 -18.17
C TYR A 52 3.68 -19.36 -17.26
N PHE A 53 3.78 -20.60 -17.77
CA PHE A 53 3.79 -21.81 -16.94
C PHE A 53 5.12 -22.53 -17.19
N ILE A 54 5.91 -22.74 -16.15
CA ILE A 54 7.33 -23.10 -16.29
C ILE A 54 7.59 -24.39 -15.51
N TRP A 55 8.04 -25.43 -16.23
CA TRP A 55 8.49 -26.68 -15.61
C TRP A 55 10.00 -26.70 -15.48
N GLY A 56 10.49 -27.29 -14.41
CA GLY A 56 11.90 -27.40 -14.09
C GLY A 56 12.40 -26.35 -13.12
N VAL A 57 11.48 -25.63 -12.50
CA VAL A 57 11.75 -24.67 -11.42
C VAL A 57 10.95 -25.12 -10.20
N ASN A 58 11.60 -25.16 -9.03
CA ASN A 58 10.93 -25.48 -7.76
C ASN A 58 10.03 -24.30 -7.34
N ASP A 59 8.78 -24.59 -6.97
CA ASP A 59 7.76 -23.59 -6.65
C ASP A 59 7.94 -22.87 -5.30
N GLU A 60 8.77 -23.41 -4.38
CA GLU A 60 9.07 -22.78 -3.10
C GLU A 60 10.39 -21.99 -3.12
N SER A 61 11.47 -22.63 -3.63
CA SER A 61 12.81 -22.02 -3.62
C SER A 61 13.12 -21.21 -4.86
N HIS A 62 12.33 -21.33 -5.94
CA HIS A 62 12.57 -20.78 -7.27
C HIS A 62 13.91 -21.21 -7.90
N GLU A 63 14.50 -22.32 -7.40
CA GLU A 63 15.72 -22.89 -7.95
C GLU A 63 15.43 -23.70 -9.21
N ILE A 64 16.37 -23.71 -10.15
CA ILE A 64 16.29 -24.53 -11.36
C ILE A 64 16.71 -25.94 -11.00
N VAL A 65 15.75 -26.86 -11.10
CA VAL A 65 15.92 -28.28 -10.74
C VAL A 65 15.83 -29.20 -11.96
N GLY A 66 15.39 -28.66 -13.09
CA GLY A 66 15.16 -29.40 -14.32
C GLY A 66 13.85 -30.19 -14.34
N THR A 67 13.42 -30.60 -15.57
CA THR A 67 12.15 -31.31 -15.72
C THR A 67 12.23 -32.50 -16.69
N THR A 68 11.42 -33.53 -16.40
CA THR A 68 11.13 -34.63 -17.29
C THR A 68 9.80 -34.49 -18.04
N PHE A 69 9.11 -33.36 -17.84
CA PHE A 69 7.85 -33.06 -18.53
C PHE A 69 8.04 -33.12 -20.05
N ASN A 70 7.14 -33.84 -20.74
CA ASN A 70 7.15 -33.98 -22.19
C ASN A 70 5.95 -33.24 -22.80
N GLN A 71 6.17 -32.14 -23.46
CA GLN A 71 5.16 -31.32 -24.13
C GLN A 71 4.56 -31.98 -25.38
N TYR A 72 5.21 -33.01 -25.94
CA TYR A 72 4.77 -33.73 -27.14
C TYR A 72 3.95 -35.01 -26.82
N ARG A 73 3.53 -35.16 -25.58
CA ARG A 73 2.74 -36.36 -25.19
C ARG A 73 1.37 -36.38 -25.83
N ASP A 74 0.85 -37.56 -25.99
CA ASP A 74 -0.54 -37.79 -26.42
C ASP A 74 -1.48 -37.78 -25.21
N TYR A 75 -2.68 -37.27 -25.41
CA TYR A 75 -3.80 -37.36 -24.48
C TYR A 75 -5.10 -37.61 -25.26
N ASN A 76 -5.93 -38.53 -24.84
CA ASN A 76 -7.18 -38.90 -25.53
C ASN A 76 -6.98 -39.28 -27.03
N LYS A 77 -5.87 -39.92 -27.38
CA LYS A 77 -5.51 -40.34 -28.73
C LYS A 77 -5.19 -39.21 -29.71
N GLU A 78 -4.83 -38.05 -29.23
CA GLU A 78 -4.36 -36.90 -30.01
C GLU A 78 -3.20 -36.22 -29.28
N PRO A 79 -2.35 -35.44 -29.99
CA PRO A 79 -1.36 -34.61 -29.34
C PRO A 79 -2.00 -33.70 -28.31
N TYR A 80 -1.43 -33.63 -27.09
CA TYR A 80 -2.00 -32.83 -26.01
C TYR A 80 -2.21 -31.36 -26.37
N GLN A 81 -1.31 -30.80 -27.16
CA GLN A 81 -1.42 -29.41 -27.63
C GLN A 81 -2.72 -29.19 -28.44
N ASN A 82 -3.12 -30.14 -29.27
CA ASN A 82 -4.37 -30.05 -30.03
C ASN A 82 -5.59 -30.17 -29.09
N TYR A 83 -5.53 -31.11 -28.13
CA TYR A 83 -6.57 -31.23 -27.11
C TYR A 83 -6.73 -29.92 -26.31
N LEU A 84 -5.62 -29.31 -25.90
CA LEU A 84 -5.61 -28.06 -25.16
C LEU A 84 -6.22 -26.92 -25.98
N ALA A 85 -5.72 -26.71 -27.21
CA ALA A 85 -6.19 -25.64 -28.10
C ALA A 85 -7.68 -25.73 -28.39
N ARG A 86 -8.20 -26.93 -28.64
CA ARG A 86 -9.62 -27.17 -28.94
C ARG A 86 -10.56 -26.81 -27.77
N ASN A 87 -10.09 -26.91 -26.54
CA ASN A 87 -10.88 -26.65 -25.33
C ASN A 87 -10.73 -25.22 -24.79
N LEU A 88 -9.95 -24.37 -25.47
CA LEU A 88 -9.80 -22.95 -25.15
C LEU A 88 -10.71 -22.07 -26.03
N SER A 89 -11.33 -21.08 -25.43
CA SER A 89 -12.18 -20.10 -26.12
C SER A 89 -11.96 -18.70 -25.50
N PRO A 90 -11.69 -17.63 -26.29
CA PRO A 90 -11.35 -17.71 -27.71
C PRO A 90 -10.10 -18.55 -27.96
N SER A 91 -9.77 -18.80 -29.23
CA SER A 91 -8.52 -19.51 -29.58
C SER A 91 -7.31 -18.76 -29.03
N VAL A 92 -6.41 -19.47 -28.35
CA VAL A 92 -5.20 -18.91 -27.73
C VAL A 92 -3.99 -19.46 -28.46
N ASN A 93 -3.11 -18.58 -28.97
CA ASN A 93 -1.87 -18.97 -29.61
C ASN A 93 -0.77 -19.16 -28.54
N PHE A 94 -0.89 -20.20 -27.74
CA PHE A 94 0.15 -20.57 -26.79
C PHE A 94 1.29 -21.32 -27.48
N GLU A 95 2.49 -21.24 -26.91
CA GLU A 95 3.68 -21.90 -27.44
C GLU A 95 4.42 -22.62 -26.30
N PHE A 96 4.87 -23.86 -26.60
CA PHE A 96 5.80 -24.56 -25.73
C PHE A 96 7.22 -24.33 -26.22
N GLU A 97 8.07 -23.76 -25.35
CA GLU A 97 9.48 -23.58 -25.59
C GLU A 97 10.30 -24.47 -24.64
N GLU A 98 11.36 -25.09 -25.17
CA GLU A 98 12.31 -25.89 -24.42
C GLU A 98 13.67 -25.23 -24.44
N ILE A 99 14.24 -25.04 -23.26
CA ILE A 99 15.54 -24.40 -23.09
C ILE A 99 16.37 -25.15 -22.07
N GLU A 100 17.67 -24.91 -22.07
CA GLU A 100 18.61 -25.43 -21.09
C GLU A 100 19.20 -24.27 -20.28
N ILE A 101 19.11 -24.36 -18.95
CA ILE A 101 19.69 -23.38 -18.02
C ILE A 101 20.51 -24.17 -16.97
N ASP A 102 21.77 -23.84 -16.84
CA ASP A 102 22.71 -24.47 -15.91
C ASP A 102 22.73 -26.02 -16.04
N ASN A 103 22.75 -26.54 -17.29
CA ASN A 103 22.63 -27.93 -17.66
C ASN A 103 21.33 -28.64 -17.20
N ASN A 104 20.31 -27.88 -16.87
CA ASN A 104 18.99 -28.39 -16.53
C ASN A 104 18.00 -28.05 -17.64
N ARG A 105 17.22 -29.05 -18.04
CA ARG A 105 16.13 -28.87 -19.01
C ARG A 105 14.97 -28.14 -18.38
N VAL A 106 14.51 -27.06 -18.98
CA VAL A 106 13.35 -26.27 -18.57
C VAL A 106 12.37 -26.18 -19.73
N VAL A 107 11.10 -26.41 -19.47
CA VAL A 107 10.03 -26.25 -20.47
C VAL A 107 9.13 -25.09 -20.05
N VAL A 108 8.82 -24.23 -20.98
CA VAL A 108 8.01 -23.04 -20.75
C VAL A 108 6.79 -23.07 -21.66
N LEU A 109 5.61 -22.96 -21.10
CA LEU A 109 4.39 -22.66 -21.84
C LEU A 109 4.18 -21.13 -21.80
N VAL A 110 4.36 -20.50 -22.93
CA VAL A 110 4.14 -19.07 -23.13
C VAL A 110 2.70 -18.85 -23.56
N ILE A 111 1.97 -18.04 -22.82
CA ILE A 111 0.53 -17.87 -22.96
C ILE A 111 0.25 -16.39 -23.21
N PRO A 112 -0.28 -15.99 -24.37
CA PRO A 112 -0.71 -14.62 -24.61
C PRO A 112 -1.74 -14.15 -23.60
N ALA A 113 -1.69 -12.87 -23.22
CA ALA A 113 -2.77 -12.26 -22.44
C ALA A 113 -4.09 -12.33 -23.22
N ALA A 114 -5.21 -12.41 -22.52
CA ALA A 114 -6.51 -12.25 -23.13
C ALA A 114 -6.65 -10.86 -23.76
N GLU A 115 -7.29 -10.76 -24.94
CA GLU A 115 -7.34 -9.52 -25.73
C GLU A 115 -8.73 -8.88 -25.74
N GLU A 116 -9.74 -9.54 -26.29
CA GLU A 116 -11.09 -8.97 -26.48
C GLU A 116 -12.08 -9.45 -25.41
N ILE A 117 -11.99 -10.74 -25.08
CA ILE A 117 -12.82 -11.38 -24.05
C ILE A 117 -11.97 -12.30 -23.18
N PRO A 118 -12.37 -12.52 -21.92
CA PRO A 118 -11.62 -13.41 -21.05
C PRO A 118 -11.51 -14.83 -21.63
N THR A 119 -10.31 -15.38 -21.59
CA THR A 119 -10.04 -16.77 -22.00
C THR A 119 -10.79 -17.75 -21.12
N ALA A 120 -11.45 -18.73 -21.73
CA ALA A 120 -12.14 -19.81 -21.05
C ALA A 120 -11.54 -21.18 -21.43
N TYR A 121 -11.54 -22.13 -20.52
CA TYR A 121 -11.28 -23.53 -20.75
C TYR A 121 -12.54 -24.34 -20.46
N LYS A 122 -13.01 -25.13 -21.43
CA LYS A 122 -14.28 -25.85 -21.35
C LYS A 122 -15.42 -24.97 -20.85
N GLU A 123 -15.59 -23.82 -21.49
CA GLU A 123 -16.63 -22.80 -21.20
C GLU A 123 -16.53 -22.11 -19.84
N LYS A 124 -15.56 -22.45 -18.99
CA LYS A 124 -15.32 -21.81 -17.71
C LYS A 124 -14.12 -20.87 -17.79
N ARG A 125 -14.29 -19.67 -17.25
CA ARG A 125 -13.22 -18.68 -17.14
C ARG A 125 -12.52 -18.83 -15.81
N TYR A 126 -11.21 -18.88 -15.84
CA TYR A 126 -10.38 -18.96 -14.64
C TYR A 126 -9.50 -17.72 -14.49
N ILE A 127 -9.13 -17.43 -13.29
CA ILE A 127 -8.16 -16.37 -12.95
C ILE A 127 -7.32 -16.86 -11.76
N ARG A 128 -6.13 -16.32 -11.58
CA ARG A 128 -5.37 -16.54 -10.35
C ARG A 128 -5.74 -15.50 -9.30
N ILE A 129 -5.77 -15.94 -8.06
CA ILE A 129 -5.94 -15.13 -6.87
C ILE A 129 -4.74 -15.46 -5.96
N GLY A 130 -3.73 -14.60 -5.97
CA GLY A 130 -2.44 -14.96 -5.40
C GLY A 130 -1.84 -16.18 -6.11
N SER A 131 -1.41 -17.19 -5.38
CA SER A 131 -0.89 -18.47 -5.91
C SER A 131 -1.98 -19.46 -6.33
N SER A 132 -3.27 -19.18 -6.10
CA SER A 132 -4.36 -20.13 -6.33
C SER A 132 -5.14 -19.84 -7.61
N LYS A 133 -5.43 -20.88 -8.37
CA LYS A 133 -6.35 -20.82 -9.51
C LYS A 133 -7.80 -20.86 -9.01
N ALA A 134 -8.64 -19.95 -9.50
CA ALA A 134 -10.04 -19.81 -9.10
C ALA A 134 -10.96 -19.64 -10.31
N ASN A 135 -12.24 -20.02 -10.18
CA ASN A 135 -13.23 -19.72 -11.19
C ASN A 135 -13.56 -18.22 -11.14
N LEU A 136 -13.40 -17.51 -12.26
CA LEU A 136 -13.62 -16.06 -12.34
C LEU A 136 -15.05 -15.65 -11.95
N LYS A 137 -16.04 -16.50 -12.20
CA LYS A 137 -17.44 -16.29 -11.82
C LYS A 137 -17.63 -16.09 -10.30
N ASP A 138 -16.75 -16.70 -9.49
CA ASP A 138 -16.81 -16.58 -8.03
C ASP A 138 -16.28 -15.22 -7.53
N TYR A 139 -15.69 -14.42 -8.45
CA TYR A 139 -15.11 -13.11 -8.20
C TYR A 139 -15.72 -12.02 -9.11
N PRO A 140 -17.01 -11.67 -8.94
CA PRO A 140 -17.75 -10.81 -9.88
C PRO A 140 -17.09 -9.45 -10.11
N LYS A 141 -16.48 -8.87 -9.09
CA LYS A 141 -15.77 -7.57 -9.21
C LYS A 141 -14.56 -7.68 -10.16
N ARG A 142 -13.77 -8.76 -10.04
CA ARG A 142 -12.65 -9.02 -10.95
C ARG A 142 -13.12 -9.32 -12.36
N GLU A 143 -14.20 -10.07 -12.51
CA GLU A 143 -14.78 -10.40 -13.81
C GLU A 143 -15.22 -9.12 -14.55
N ILE A 144 -15.98 -8.25 -13.90
CA ILE A 144 -16.41 -6.95 -14.46
C ILE A 144 -15.20 -6.10 -14.85
N GLN A 145 -14.17 -6.08 -14.02
CA GLN A 145 -12.99 -5.30 -14.30
C GLN A 145 -12.16 -5.88 -15.45
N LEU A 146 -11.97 -7.19 -15.51
CA LEU A 146 -11.29 -7.84 -16.62
C LEU A 146 -11.99 -7.51 -17.94
N PHE A 147 -13.32 -7.58 -18.00
CA PHE A 147 -14.07 -7.15 -19.18
C PHE A 147 -13.85 -5.68 -19.52
N LYS A 148 -13.79 -4.78 -18.54
CA LYS A 148 -13.48 -3.36 -18.79
C LYS A 148 -12.06 -3.18 -19.36
N ILE A 149 -11.09 -3.91 -18.83
CA ILE A 149 -9.70 -3.89 -19.33
C ILE A 149 -9.66 -4.34 -20.79
N LEU A 150 -10.30 -5.47 -21.10
CA LEU A 150 -10.30 -6.06 -22.44
C LEU A 150 -11.09 -5.20 -23.45
N ASP A 151 -12.14 -4.52 -23.00
CA ASP A 151 -12.92 -3.59 -23.82
C ASP A 151 -12.19 -2.23 -24.01
N GLY A 152 -10.99 -2.08 -23.44
CA GLY A 152 -10.19 -0.86 -23.52
C GLY A 152 -10.77 0.32 -22.75
N ARG A 153 -11.73 0.06 -21.85
CA ARG A 153 -12.43 1.09 -21.05
C ARG A 153 -11.69 1.44 -19.74
N VAL A 154 -10.65 0.71 -19.36
CA VAL A 154 -9.83 1.08 -18.22
C VAL A 154 -8.73 2.01 -18.69
N GLU A 155 -8.92 3.28 -18.39
CA GLU A 155 -7.89 4.27 -18.61
C GLU A 155 -6.76 4.08 -17.61
N THR A 156 -5.52 4.07 -18.10
CA THR A 156 -4.29 4.08 -17.30
C THR A 156 -3.47 5.31 -17.67
N ILE A 157 -2.49 5.66 -16.84
CA ILE A 157 -1.61 6.80 -17.15
C ILE A 157 -0.80 6.59 -18.44
N GLU A 158 -0.61 5.34 -18.86
CA GLU A 158 0.06 4.98 -20.11
C GLU A 158 -0.87 5.02 -21.33
N SER A 159 -2.18 4.75 -21.12
CA SER A 159 -3.18 4.73 -22.22
C SER A 159 -3.79 6.10 -22.48
N LEU A 160 -4.00 6.90 -21.43
CA LEU A 160 -4.64 8.20 -21.52
C LEU A 160 -3.71 9.22 -22.16
N PRO A 161 -4.13 9.92 -23.24
CA PRO A 161 -3.30 10.95 -23.84
C PRO A 161 -3.04 12.10 -22.87
N ALA A 162 -1.83 12.64 -22.90
CA ALA A 162 -1.49 13.85 -22.18
C ALA A 162 -2.36 15.02 -22.66
N LYS A 163 -2.72 15.89 -21.72
CA LYS A 163 -3.47 17.12 -22.06
C LYS A 163 -2.67 18.08 -22.92
N TYR A 164 -1.35 18.04 -22.79
CA TYR A 164 -0.38 18.84 -23.55
C TYR A 164 0.55 17.89 -24.29
N GLN A 165 0.83 18.18 -25.58
CA GLN A 165 1.67 17.34 -26.43
C GLN A 165 3.08 17.93 -26.70
N GLU A 166 3.28 19.22 -26.42
CA GLU A 166 4.58 19.87 -26.54
C GLU A 166 5.37 19.74 -25.22
N LEU A 167 5.82 18.49 -24.92
CA LEU A 167 6.49 18.19 -23.67
C LEU A 167 8.01 18.21 -23.83
N THR A 168 8.71 18.67 -22.81
CA THR A 168 10.18 18.60 -22.70
C THR A 168 10.57 17.82 -21.44
N PHE A 169 11.79 17.23 -21.42
CA PHE A 169 12.21 16.26 -20.41
C PHE A 169 13.61 16.52 -19.86
N GLN A 170 14.10 17.77 -19.90
CA GLN A 170 15.45 18.11 -19.42
C GLN A 170 15.63 17.75 -17.93
N LYS A 171 14.62 18.03 -17.11
CA LYS A 171 14.63 17.68 -15.69
C LYS A 171 14.66 16.17 -15.48
N LEU A 172 13.90 15.39 -16.28
CA LEU A 172 13.92 13.92 -16.22
C LEU A 172 15.34 13.39 -16.49
N PHE A 173 15.98 13.86 -17.55
CA PHE A 173 17.37 13.50 -17.86
C PHE A 173 18.33 13.91 -16.74
N GLY A 174 18.18 15.11 -16.18
CA GLY A 174 18.98 15.58 -15.06
C GLY A 174 18.80 14.71 -13.81
N TYR A 175 17.57 14.29 -13.52
CA TYR A 175 17.28 13.43 -12.38
C TYR A 175 17.92 12.05 -12.52
N TYR A 176 17.73 11.37 -13.65
CA TYR A 176 18.38 10.10 -13.95
C TYR A 176 19.91 10.22 -13.90
N GLY A 177 20.47 11.28 -14.50
CA GLY A 177 21.91 11.58 -14.46
C GLY A 177 22.44 11.74 -13.03
N SER A 178 21.70 12.39 -12.14
CA SER A 178 22.07 12.53 -10.73
C SER A 178 22.14 11.18 -9.98
N LYS A 179 21.44 10.15 -10.49
CA LYS A 179 21.48 8.77 -9.97
C LYS A 179 22.51 7.89 -10.71
N GLY A 180 23.31 8.47 -11.60
CA GLY A 180 24.29 7.73 -12.38
C GLY A 180 23.71 6.91 -13.55
N ILE A 181 22.44 7.12 -13.90
CA ILE A 181 21.74 6.42 -14.97
C ILE A 181 21.65 7.31 -16.19
N VAL A 182 22.12 6.81 -17.33
CA VAL A 182 22.12 7.58 -18.61
C VAL A 182 20.90 7.19 -19.44
N LEU A 183 19.99 8.14 -19.64
CA LEU A 183 18.91 8.01 -20.62
C LEU A 183 19.43 8.34 -22.02
N LYS A 184 19.10 7.51 -23.02
CA LYS A 184 19.44 7.76 -24.42
C LYS A 184 18.28 8.48 -25.12
N ASN A 185 18.56 9.62 -25.74
CA ASN A 185 17.55 10.45 -26.41
C ASN A 185 16.69 9.68 -27.41
N GLU A 186 17.27 8.72 -28.11
CA GLU A 186 16.60 7.98 -29.19
C GLU A 186 15.63 6.91 -28.65
N THR A 187 15.76 6.51 -27.38
CA THR A 187 15.03 5.34 -26.86
C THR A 187 14.30 5.59 -25.53
N PHE A 188 14.52 6.72 -24.86
CA PHE A 188 13.95 6.94 -23.52
C PHE A 188 12.42 6.94 -23.52
N GLU A 189 11.78 7.53 -24.52
CA GLU A 189 10.32 7.55 -24.62
C GLU A 189 9.73 6.14 -24.68
N LYS A 190 10.36 5.27 -25.50
CA LYS A 190 9.96 3.86 -25.62
C LYS A 190 10.25 3.08 -24.33
N ASN A 191 11.44 3.26 -23.76
CA ASN A 191 11.86 2.53 -22.55
C ASN A 191 11.02 2.87 -21.33
N LEU A 192 10.61 4.13 -21.20
CA LEU A 192 9.79 4.61 -20.11
C LEU A 192 8.29 4.53 -20.43
N GLY A 193 7.89 4.12 -21.65
CA GLY A 193 6.48 3.99 -22.03
C GLY A 193 5.74 5.32 -22.08
N LEU A 194 6.37 6.40 -22.60
CA LEU A 194 5.83 7.76 -22.57
C LEU A 194 4.81 8.05 -23.68
N ARG A 195 4.57 7.12 -24.60
CA ARG A 195 3.61 7.27 -25.69
C ARG A 195 2.53 6.20 -25.61
N ASN A 196 1.30 6.61 -25.92
CA ASN A 196 0.17 5.70 -26.04
C ASN A 196 0.18 4.94 -27.39
N LYS A 197 -0.81 4.07 -27.60
CA LYS A 197 -0.93 3.26 -28.85
C LYS A 197 -1.09 4.11 -30.11
N ASN A 198 -1.56 5.36 -29.98
CA ASN A 198 -1.74 6.29 -31.11
C ASN A 198 -0.46 7.08 -31.42
N GLY A 199 0.59 6.94 -30.62
CA GLY A 199 1.84 7.67 -30.77
C GLY A 199 1.87 9.03 -30.06
N ASP A 200 0.78 9.44 -29.39
CA ASP A 200 0.71 10.67 -28.61
C ASP A 200 1.46 10.48 -27.27
N TYR A 201 2.00 11.57 -26.73
CA TYR A 201 2.43 11.55 -25.33
C TYR A 201 1.26 11.21 -24.42
N ASN A 202 1.50 10.36 -23.45
CA ASN A 202 0.49 9.91 -22.49
C ASN A 202 0.58 10.70 -21.16
N LEU A 203 -0.33 10.43 -20.23
CA LEU A 203 -0.36 11.13 -18.94
C LEU A 203 0.92 10.87 -18.10
N LEU A 204 1.55 9.69 -18.21
CA LEU A 204 2.84 9.43 -17.58
C LEU A 204 3.92 10.38 -18.11
N ALA A 205 3.96 10.62 -19.42
CA ALA A 205 4.87 11.60 -20.02
C ALA A 205 4.62 13.01 -19.46
N GLN A 206 3.35 13.41 -19.32
CA GLN A 206 3.00 14.71 -18.74
C GLN A 206 3.48 14.82 -17.29
N LEU A 207 3.27 13.80 -16.46
CA LEU A 207 3.75 13.77 -15.06
C LEU A 207 5.28 13.92 -14.96
N LEU A 208 6.02 13.36 -15.91
CA LEU A 208 7.48 13.35 -15.92
C LEU A 208 8.10 14.50 -16.72
N SER A 209 7.29 15.32 -17.39
CA SER A 209 7.77 16.46 -18.18
C SER A 209 8.30 17.61 -17.31
N ASP A 210 9.03 18.51 -17.92
CA ASP A 210 9.61 19.68 -17.26
C ASP A 210 8.55 20.60 -16.63
N ASP A 211 7.37 20.66 -17.26
CA ASP A 211 6.17 21.33 -16.75
C ASP A 211 4.96 20.42 -16.90
N SER A 212 4.57 19.77 -15.82
CA SER A 212 3.47 18.82 -15.83
C SER A 212 2.09 19.47 -15.89
N HIS A 213 1.98 20.77 -15.57
CA HIS A 213 0.70 21.46 -15.36
C HIS A 213 -0.22 20.77 -14.35
N ILE A 214 0.33 19.93 -13.47
CA ILE A 214 -0.39 19.25 -12.39
C ILE A 214 0.09 19.86 -11.08
N PRO A 215 -0.74 20.64 -10.38
CA PRO A 215 -0.35 21.22 -9.11
C PRO A 215 -0.34 20.15 -8.02
N ILE A 216 0.70 20.13 -7.19
CA ILE A 216 0.73 19.32 -5.96
C ILE A 216 0.92 20.29 -4.80
N ARG A 217 -0.02 20.30 -3.85
CA ARG A 217 -0.09 21.33 -2.82
C ARG A 217 0.01 20.76 -1.42
N VAL A 218 0.72 21.50 -0.57
CA VAL A 218 0.71 21.30 0.88
C VAL A 218 -0.04 22.47 1.51
N SER A 219 -1.17 22.18 2.14
CA SER A 219 -2.04 23.16 2.81
C SER A 219 -1.83 23.09 4.32
N ILE A 220 -1.60 24.24 4.97
CA ILE A 220 -1.37 24.35 6.42
C ILE A 220 -2.57 25.05 7.05
N PHE A 221 -3.17 24.41 8.04
CA PHE A 221 -4.32 24.91 8.80
C PHE A 221 -3.91 25.28 10.23
N GLU A 222 -4.55 26.30 10.81
CA GLU A 222 -4.29 26.77 12.17
C GLU A 222 -4.68 25.71 13.23
N GLY A 223 -5.77 25.00 13.02
CA GLY A 223 -6.35 24.07 13.98
C GLY A 223 -6.36 22.61 13.50
N GLU A 224 -7.24 21.83 14.08
CA GLU A 224 -7.34 20.37 13.87
C GLU A 224 -8.29 19.98 12.72
N SER A 225 -8.86 20.95 12.01
CA SER A 225 -9.80 20.66 10.91
C SER A 225 -9.65 21.64 9.77
N LYS A 226 -10.14 21.24 8.58
CA LYS A 226 -10.19 22.12 7.39
C LYS A 226 -11.17 23.30 7.52
N ALA A 227 -12.01 23.30 8.54
CA ALA A 227 -12.89 24.42 8.87
C ALA A 227 -12.18 25.56 9.59
N THR A 228 -10.95 25.35 10.08
CA THR A 228 -10.12 26.38 10.71
C THR A 228 -9.42 27.22 9.66
N GLN A 229 -8.79 28.31 10.08
CA GLN A 229 -8.11 29.25 9.17
C GLN A 229 -7.03 28.53 8.37
N LEU A 230 -7.01 28.73 7.05
CA LEU A 230 -5.94 28.31 6.17
C LEU A 230 -4.76 29.31 6.33
N LEU A 231 -3.65 28.85 6.88
CA LEU A 231 -2.47 29.70 7.12
C LEU A 231 -1.59 29.85 5.88
N SER A 232 -1.42 28.76 5.12
CA SER A 232 -0.54 28.75 3.96
C SER A 232 -0.90 27.65 3.00
N VAL A 233 -0.67 27.90 1.71
CA VAL A 233 -0.65 26.88 0.66
C VAL A 233 0.68 26.99 -0.05
N ARG A 234 1.43 25.89 -0.13
CA ARG A 234 2.66 25.79 -0.91
C ARG A 234 2.46 24.84 -2.06
N GLU A 235 2.86 25.26 -3.25
CA GLU A 235 2.77 24.48 -4.46
C GLU A 235 4.13 23.89 -4.83
N PHE A 236 4.17 22.60 -5.06
CA PHE A 236 5.36 21.81 -5.43
C PHE A 236 5.18 21.13 -6.78
N GLY A 237 3.98 21.22 -7.37
CA GLY A 237 3.65 20.69 -8.68
C GLY A 237 4.10 21.59 -9.84
N ASN A 238 3.42 21.46 -10.99
CA ASN A 238 3.76 22.12 -12.24
C ASN A 238 5.25 21.91 -12.62
N ASN A 239 5.73 20.69 -12.37
CA ASN A 239 7.14 20.31 -12.48
C ASN A 239 7.23 18.81 -12.76
N CYS A 240 8.39 18.32 -13.18
CA CYS A 240 8.64 16.88 -13.21
C CYS A 240 8.33 16.26 -11.85
N LEU A 241 7.49 15.22 -11.85
CA LEU A 241 6.98 14.58 -10.64
C LEU A 241 8.09 14.14 -9.68
N LEU A 242 9.24 13.71 -10.21
CA LEU A 242 10.39 13.31 -9.38
C LEU A 242 10.94 14.46 -8.55
N TYR A 243 11.06 15.66 -9.14
CA TYR A 243 11.46 16.85 -8.40
C TYR A 243 10.37 17.37 -7.46
N SER A 244 9.11 17.26 -7.88
CA SER A 244 7.97 17.59 -7.00
C SER A 244 8.00 16.74 -5.74
N LEU A 245 8.24 15.43 -5.89
CA LEU A 245 8.37 14.49 -4.79
C LEU A 245 9.53 14.86 -3.86
N ASP A 246 10.73 15.08 -4.40
CA ASP A 246 11.90 15.46 -3.59
C ASP A 246 11.65 16.76 -2.82
N ASN A 247 11.05 17.76 -3.46
CA ASN A 247 10.75 19.05 -2.82
C ASN A 247 9.72 18.90 -1.69
N ILE A 248 8.71 18.02 -1.84
CA ILE A 248 7.73 17.74 -0.78
C ILE A 248 8.41 17.03 0.40
N LEU A 249 9.30 16.09 0.13
CA LEU A 249 10.04 15.38 1.17
C LEU A 249 10.97 16.32 1.93
N GLN A 250 11.71 17.20 1.24
CA GLN A 250 12.53 18.23 1.87
C GLN A 250 11.68 19.21 2.69
N TYR A 251 10.49 19.55 2.21
CA TYR A 251 9.58 20.40 2.98
C TYR A 251 9.07 19.68 4.24
N GLY A 252 8.89 18.37 4.19
CA GLY A 252 8.63 17.54 5.37
C GLY A 252 9.70 17.69 6.45
N ASP A 253 10.99 17.72 6.06
CA ASP A 253 12.10 17.96 6.99
C ASP A 253 12.02 19.36 7.65
N VAL A 254 11.56 20.38 6.90
CA VAL A 254 11.35 21.73 7.46
C VAL A 254 10.20 21.77 8.46
N ILE A 255 9.13 21.01 8.23
CA ILE A 255 7.98 20.92 9.16
C ILE A 255 8.35 20.09 10.38
N ASN A 256 9.21 19.09 10.24
CA ASN A 256 9.59 18.14 11.28
C ASN A 256 10.53 18.77 12.31
N ILE A 257 10.00 19.72 13.09
CA ILE A 257 10.76 20.45 14.09
C ILE A 257 11.27 19.49 15.16
N ILE A 258 12.57 19.59 15.46
CA ILE A 258 13.19 18.87 16.57
C ILE A 258 12.86 19.60 17.86
N GLN A 259 12.13 18.95 18.75
CA GLN A 259 11.73 19.47 20.06
C GLN A 259 12.74 19.03 21.12
N ALA A 260 13.01 19.89 22.07
CA ALA A 260 13.86 19.62 23.22
C ALA A 260 13.00 19.17 24.39
N ASP A 261 13.19 17.94 24.83
CA ASP A 261 12.60 17.44 26.09
C ASP A 261 13.51 17.82 27.25
N GLU A 262 13.03 18.74 28.09
CA GLU A 262 13.74 19.23 29.28
C GLU A 262 13.27 18.52 30.56
N GLU A 263 12.21 17.69 30.52
CA GLU A 263 11.74 16.94 31.66
C GLU A 263 12.59 15.67 31.86
N GLY A 264 13.14 15.46 33.03
CA GLY A 264 13.89 14.27 33.40
C GLY A 264 15.39 14.31 33.11
N ARG A 265 16.00 15.49 32.97
CA ARG A 265 17.45 15.67 32.78
C ARG A 265 18.28 14.99 33.86
N VAL A 266 19.17 14.07 33.43
CA VAL A 266 20.31 13.66 34.25
C VAL A 266 21.61 14.24 33.68
N VAL A 267 21.87 14.21 32.37
CA VAL A 267 23.06 14.75 31.71
C VAL A 267 22.79 15.28 30.30
N GLU A 268 21.99 14.59 29.45
CA GLU A 268 21.80 14.91 28.06
C GLU A 268 20.38 15.41 27.74
N ARG A 269 20.27 16.35 26.81
CA ARG A 269 19.00 16.84 26.25
C ARG A 269 18.47 15.80 25.27
N LYS A 270 17.25 15.30 25.48
CA LYS A 270 16.59 14.40 24.55
C LYS A 270 15.95 15.23 23.42
N GLU A 271 16.36 14.94 22.20
CA GLU A 271 15.78 15.52 20.99
C GLU A 271 14.69 14.60 20.44
N VAL A 272 13.50 15.15 20.22
CA VAL A 272 12.35 14.38 19.72
C VAL A 272 11.79 15.08 18.48
N PRO A 273 11.81 14.42 17.30
CA PRO A 273 11.20 14.98 16.11
C PRO A 273 9.67 15.05 16.26
N LEU A 274 9.06 16.01 15.59
CA LEU A 274 7.61 16.23 15.63
C LEU A 274 6.84 15.00 15.12
N PHE A 275 7.40 14.28 14.13
CA PHE A 275 6.87 13.03 13.61
C PHE A 275 8.00 12.14 13.08
N ASN A 276 7.69 10.86 12.82
CA ASN A 276 8.65 9.94 12.24
C ASN A 276 8.86 10.23 10.75
N ASN A 277 10.08 10.60 10.37
CA ASN A 277 10.41 11.02 9.00
C ASN A 277 10.32 9.88 7.99
N ASP A 278 10.68 8.67 8.36
CA ASP A 278 10.60 7.50 7.48
C ASP A 278 9.15 7.15 7.15
N ALA A 279 8.25 7.20 8.14
CA ALA A 279 6.82 6.96 7.92
C ALA A 279 6.20 8.07 7.06
N PHE A 280 6.60 9.33 7.25
CA PHE A 280 6.18 10.43 6.38
C PHE A 280 6.66 10.24 4.95
N ARG A 281 7.95 9.94 4.76
CA ARG A 281 8.53 9.64 3.44
C ARG A 281 7.77 8.53 2.73
N GLU A 282 7.53 7.43 3.41
CA GLU A 282 6.81 6.29 2.87
C GLU A 282 5.36 6.63 2.50
N ALA A 283 4.66 7.37 3.36
CA ALA A 283 3.30 7.81 3.10
C ALA A 283 3.20 8.72 1.86
N ILE A 284 4.15 9.64 1.67
CA ILE A 284 4.21 10.51 0.49
C ILE A 284 4.52 9.73 -0.79
N ILE A 285 5.52 8.84 -0.76
CA ILE A 285 5.87 8.00 -1.91
C ILE A 285 4.68 7.15 -2.33
N ASN A 286 4.03 6.47 -1.38
CA ASN A 286 2.86 5.65 -1.64
C ASN A 286 1.68 6.48 -2.16
N ALA A 287 1.45 7.67 -1.61
CA ALA A 287 0.39 8.55 -2.07
C ALA A 287 0.61 8.99 -3.52
N VAL A 288 1.84 9.28 -3.95
CA VAL A 288 2.17 9.62 -5.33
C VAL A 288 2.10 8.41 -6.25
N LEU A 289 2.65 7.27 -5.82
CA LEU A 289 2.73 6.04 -6.62
C LEU A 289 1.36 5.43 -6.89
N HIS A 290 0.49 5.42 -5.88
CA HIS A 290 -0.84 4.78 -5.95
C HIS A 290 -1.98 5.76 -6.21
N ASN A 291 -1.70 7.04 -6.49
CA ASN A 291 -2.74 8.01 -6.83
C ASN A 291 -3.44 7.64 -8.14
N TYR A 292 -4.76 7.80 -8.18
CA TYR A 292 -5.56 7.62 -9.40
C TYR A 292 -5.42 8.84 -10.32
N TRP A 293 -4.24 8.95 -10.98
CA TRP A 293 -3.86 10.10 -11.79
C TRP A 293 -4.76 10.35 -13.00
N VAL A 294 -5.41 9.31 -13.53
CA VAL A 294 -6.31 9.43 -14.70
C VAL A 294 -7.49 10.37 -14.48
N SER A 295 -7.81 10.68 -13.23
CA SER A 295 -8.78 11.72 -12.89
C SER A 295 -8.22 13.14 -12.97
N PHE A 296 -6.94 13.31 -13.30
CA PHE A 296 -6.19 14.58 -13.28
C PHE A 296 -6.22 15.30 -11.91
N ASN A 297 -6.48 14.56 -10.84
CA ASN A 297 -6.45 15.08 -9.48
C ASN A 297 -5.18 14.62 -8.75
N GLU A 298 -4.51 15.57 -8.14
CA GLU A 298 -3.32 15.35 -7.33
C GLU A 298 -3.63 14.73 -5.95
N PRO A 299 -2.65 14.07 -5.31
CA PRO A 299 -2.72 13.74 -3.88
C PRO A 299 -2.84 15.03 -3.06
N MET A 300 -3.54 14.96 -1.94
CA MET A 300 -3.72 16.12 -1.05
C MET A 300 -2.91 15.95 0.22
N ILE A 301 -2.09 16.94 0.55
CA ILE A 301 -1.31 16.97 1.78
C ILE A 301 -1.84 18.12 2.64
N SER A 302 -2.34 17.80 3.82
CA SER A 302 -2.91 18.75 4.76
C SER A 302 -2.18 18.68 6.11
N VAL A 303 -1.61 19.79 6.54
CA VAL A 303 -0.91 19.93 7.83
C VAL A 303 -1.83 20.64 8.78
N PHE A 304 -2.17 19.99 9.88
CA PHE A 304 -2.97 20.51 10.97
C PHE A 304 -2.11 20.82 12.19
N SER A 305 -2.71 21.39 13.23
CA SER A 305 -1.99 21.68 14.47
C SER A 305 -1.46 20.44 15.20
N ASP A 306 -2.04 19.26 14.96
CA ASP A 306 -1.79 18.01 15.67
C ASP A 306 -1.32 16.83 14.77
N ARG A 307 -1.39 16.96 13.44
CA ARG A 307 -1.08 15.88 12.49
C ARG A 307 -0.85 16.35 11.07
N ILE A 308 -0.35 15.44 10.23
CA ILE A 308 -0.39 15.58 8.77
C ILE A 308 -1.36 14.51 8.23
N GLU A 309 -2.25 14.90 7.32
CA GLU A 309 -3.05 13.97 6.52
C GLU A 309 -2.54 13.97 5.08
N ILE A 310 -2.26 12.78 4.57
CA ILE A 310 -1.81 12.53 3.20
C ILE A 310 -2.88 11.68 2.53
N LEU A 311 -3.58 12.25 1.56
CA LEU A 311 -4.67 11.62 0.83
C LEU A 311 -4.23 11.28 -0.58
N SER A 312 -4.31 10.01 -0.97
CA SER A 312 -4.26 9.55 -2.36
C SER A 312 -5.67 9.29 -2.89
N ARG A 313 -5.90 9.59 -4.17
CA ARG A 313 -7.15 9.30 -4.86
C ARG A 313 -7.19 7.84 -5.27
N GLY A 314 -8.39 7.27 -5.31
CA GLY A 314 -8.64 5.88 -5.67
C GLY A 314 -8.85 4.97 -4.45
N THR A 315 -9.01 3.70 -4.73
CA THR A 315 -9.21 2.63 -3.74
C THR A 315 -8.03 1.67 -3.79
N LEU A 316 -8.05 0.63 -2.98
CA LEU A 316 -7.14 -0.50 -3.14
C LEU A 316 -7.19 -1.03 -4.58
N ALA A 317 -6.05 -1.50 -5.08
CA ALA A 317 -6.01 -2.16 -6.37
C ALA A 317 -6.99 -3.36 -6.37
N PRO A 318 -7.64 -3.65 -7.51
CA PRO A 318 -8.71 -4.66 -7.56
C PRO A 318 -8.30 -6.06 -7.12
N ALA A 319 -7.01 -6.36 -7.16
CA ALA A 319 -6.42 -7.61 -6.71
C ALA A 319 -6.03 -7.60 -5.23
N GLN A 320 -6.11 -6.45 -4.55
CA GLN A 320 -5.60 -6.27 -3.20
C GLN A 320 -6.73 -6.26 -2.17
N THR A 321 -6.56 -7.01 -1.09
CA THR A 321 -7.42 -6.96 0.09
C THR A 321 -6.85 -5.98 1.11
N GLU A 322 -7.68 -5.52 2.07
CA GLU A 322 -7.17 -4.71 3.19
C GLU A 322 -6.14 -5.50 4.03
N GLU A 323 -6.36 -6.79 4.21
CA GLU A 323 -5.42 -7.66 4.94
C GLU A 323 -4.09 -7.75 4.23
N GLY A 324 -4.08 -8.01 2.91
CA GLY A 324 -2.88 -8.04 2.08
C GLY A 324 -2.17 -6.68 2.05
N PHE A 325 -2.92 -5.58 1.97
CA PHE A 325 -2.36 -4.23 2.06
C PHE A 325 -1.60 -4.02 3.39
N PHE A 326 -2.20 -4.39 4.51
CA PHE A 326 -1.54 -4.29 5.82
C PHE A 326 -0.40 -5.28 6.02
N ALA A 327 -0.43 -6.42 5.34
CA ALA A 327 0.67 -7.39 5.30
C ALA A 327 1.86 -6.93 4.44
N GLY A 328 1.67 -5.85 3.66
CA GLY A 328 2.71 -5.33 2.77
C GLY A 328 2.69 -5.90 1.36
N GLU A 329 1.60 -6.57 0.96
CA GLU A 329 1.40 -6.95 -0.44
C GLU A 329 1.34 -5.68 -1.29
N SER A 330 2.32 -5.51 -2.17
CA SER A 330 2.41 -4.33 -3.03
C SER A 330 1.79 -4.62 -4.41
N VAL A 331 0.61 -4.09 -4.63
CA VAL A 331 -0.04 -4.11 -5.95
C VAL A 331 -0.06 -2.68 -6.50
N PRO A 332 0.82 -2.34 -7.45
CA PRO A 332 0.89 -0.99 -7.97
C PRO A 332 -0.36 -0.64 -8.79
N VAL A 333 -0.86 0.57 -8.62
CA VAL A 333 -1.94 1.14 -9.44
C VAL A 333 -1.37 1.72 -10.74
N ASN A 334 -0.14 2.21 -10.70
CA ASN A 334 0.58 2.81 -11.82
C ASN A 334 1.88 2.01 -12.07
N ASP A 335 1.80 0.94 -12.85
CA ASP A 335 2.88 -0.03 -13.07
C ASP A 335 4.18 0.62 -13.57
N LYS A 336 4.12 1.43 -14.64
CA LYS A 336 5.30 2.08 -15.21
C LYS A 336 5.92 3.11 -14.28
N LEU A 337 5.11 3.85 -13.53
CA LEU A 337 5.61 4.77 -12.52
C LEU A 337 6.32 4.00 -11.39
N SER A 338 5.80 2.84 -11.01
CA SER A 338 6.42 1.94 -10.05
C SER A 338 7.78 1.42 -10.54
N GLU A 339 7.89 1.01 -11.82
CA GLU A 339 9.15 0.59 -12.43
C GLU A 339 10.19 1.73 -12.40
N ILE A 340 9.78 2.96 -12.73
CA ILE A 340 10.66 4.15 -12.71
C ILE A 340 11.15 4.43 -11.28
N PHE A 341 10.26 4.36 -10.28
CA PHE A 341 10.65 4.58 -8.88
C PHE A 341 11.64 3.53 -8.38
N LEU A 342 11.48 2.27 -8.82
CA LEU A 342 12.44 1.20 -8.52
C LEU A 342 13.80 1.44 -9.17
N GLN A 343 13.83 1.78 -10.46
CA GLN A 343 15.08 2.08 -11.18
C GLN A 343 15.87 3.22 -10.53
N LEU A 344 15.16 4.19 -9.97
CA LEU A 344 15.74 5.38 -9.33
C LEU A 344 15.99 5.19 -7.82
N HIS A 345 15.75 3.99 -7.28
CA HIS A 345 15.88 3.67 -5.85
C HIS A 345 15.06 4.62 -4.95
N ILE A 346 13.91 5.10 -5.45
CA ILE A 346 12.96 5.92 -4.69
C ILE A 346 12.08 5.03 -3.81
N SER A 347 11.64 3.90 -4.35
CA SER A 347 10.88 2.86 -3.64
C SER A 347 11.57 1.51 -3.74
N GLU A 348 11.24 0.61 -2.82
CA GLU A 348 11.65 -0.79 -2.82
C GLU A 348 10.40 -1.67 -2.89
N LYS A 349 10.38 -2.70 -3.76
CA LYS A 349 9.29 -3.70 -3.78
C LYS A 349 9.41 -4.69 -2.60
N SER A 350 9.84 -4.23 -1.43
CA SER A 350 10.02 -5.08 -0.25
C SER A 350 8.76 -5.26 0.59
N GLY A 351 7.67 -4.56 0.26
CA GLY A 351 6.43 -4.59 1.03
C GLY A 351 6.51 -4.00 2.44
N ARG A 352 7.62 -3.36 2.80
CA ARG A 352 7.87 -2.85 4.16
C ARG A 352 7.20 -1.53 4.50
N GLY A 353 6.74 -0.78 3.50
CA GLY A 353 6.29 0.61 3.69
C GLY A 353 5.06 0.71 4.59
N VAL A 354 3.98 0.06 4.22
CA VAL A 354 2.74 0.04 5.01
C VAL A 354 2.94 -0.60 6.38
N PRO A 355 3.55 -1.80 6.51
CA PRO A 355 3.88 -2.38 7.81
C PRO A 355 4.68 -1.45 8.73
N LYS A 356 5.63 -0.67 8.21
CA LYS A 356 6.41 0.30 8.98
C LYS A 356 5.54 1.45 9.52
N ILE A 357 4.64 1.99 8.71
CA ILE A 357 3.68 3.01 9.15
C ILE A 357 2.80 2.45 10.28
N VAL A 358 2.31 1.22 10.10
CA VAL A 358 1.44 0.53 11.07
C VAL A 358 2.17 0.20 12.37
N GLU A 359 3.43 -0.20 12.30
CA GLU A 359 4.28 -0.45 13.49
C GLU A 359 4.44 0.82 14.35
N ILE A 360 4.59 1.99 13.70
CA ILE A 360 4.84 3.26 14.38
C ILE A 360 3.56 3.90 14.90
N TYR A 361 2.50 3.88 14.09
CA TYR A 361 1.29 4.69 14.33
C TYR A 361 0.00 3.87 14.48
N GLY A 362 0.05 2.53 14.34
CA GLY A 362 -1.14 1.67 14.37
C GLY A 362 -1.87 1.61 13.02
N LYS A 363 -2.78 0.64 12.88
CA LYS A 363 -3.62 0.49 11.68
C LYS A 363 -4.58 1.66 11.49
N GLU A 364 -4.99 2.30 12.56
CA GLU A 364 -5.85 3.47 12.61
C GLU A 364 -5.25 4.71 11.93
N ALA A 365 -3.93 4.72 11.72
CA ALA A 365 -3.26 5.76 10.93
C ALA A 365 -3.66 5.72 9.44
N ILE A 366 -4.25 4.61 8.97
CA ILE A 366 -4.65 4.45 7.57
C ILE A 366 -6.16 4.28 7.51
N THR A 367 -6.82 5.19 6.78
CA THR A 367 -8.27 5.20 6.62
C THR A 367 -8.64 4.98 5.17
N PHE A 368 -9.41 3.93 4.89
CA PHE A 368 -10.01 3.68 3.58
C PHE A 368 -11.34 4.42 3.48
N ARG A 369 -11.51 5.21 2.42
CA ARG A 369 -12.74 5.88 2.06
C ARG A 369 -13.24 5.34 0.72
N GLU A 370 -14.44 5.67 0.33
CA GLU A 370 -15.03 5.19 -0.93
C GLU A 370 -14.14 5.44 -2.16
N ASN A 371 -13.48 6.61 -2.24
CA ASN A 371 -12.68 7.03 -3.40
C ASN A 371 -11.29 7.58 -3.01
N SER A 372 -10.79 7.25 -1.84
CA SER A 372 -9.48 7.72 -1.39
C SER A 372 -8.96 6.91 -0.21
N ILE A 373 -7.63 6.88 -0.09
CA ILE A 373 -6.93 6.35 1.08
C ILE A 373 -6.22 7.52 1.76
N VAL A 374 -6.36 7.62 3.08
CA VAL A 374 -5.76 8.69 3.88
C VAL A 374 -4.80 8.08 4.88
N VAL A 375 -3.55 8.54 4.83
CA VAL A 375 -2.55 8.25 5.88
C VAL A 375 -2.45 9.46 6.80
N THR A 376 -2.63 9.22 8.09
CA THR A 376 -2.55 10.22 9.15
C THR A 376 -1.26 10.05 9.93
N ILE A 377 -0.43 11.07 9.95
CA ILE A 377 0.84 11.12 10.70
C ILE A 377 0.63 12.06 11.91
N PRO A 378 0.37 11.55 13.10
CA PRO A 378 0.15 12.37 14.28
C PRO A 378 1.46 13.03 14.73
N PHE A 379 1.36 14.23 15.31
CA PHE A 379 2.49 14.95 15.86
C PHE A 379 2.81 14.49 17.27
N ASN A 380 4.07 14.19 17.49
CA ASN A 380 4.62 13.84 18.79
C ASN A 380 5.01 15.13 19.55
N ARG A 381 4.02 15.87 20.07
CA ARG A 381 4.28 17.12 20.80
C ARG A 381 4.66 16.85 22.25
N ILE A 382 5.84 17.29 22.64
CA ILE A 382 6.31 17.22 24.02
C ILE A 382 5.57 18.25 24.88
N TYR A 383 5.31 19.45 24.32
CA TYR A 383 4.58 20.51 24.98
C TYR A 383 3.21 20.69 24.34
N LYS A 384 2.13 20.68 25.14
CA LYS A 384 0.84 21.18 24.67
C LYS A 384 1.02 22.66 24.37
N LEU A 385 0.84 23.06 23.10
CA LEU A 385 0.78 24.48 22.72
C LEU A 385 -0.18 25.18 23.68
N GLY A 386 0.34 26.18 24.41
CA GLY A 386 -0.36 26.83 25.50
C GLY A 386 -1.77 27.24 25.08
N LYS A 387 -2.75 26.85 25.87
CA LYS A 387 -4.08 27.42 25.80
C LYS A 387 -3.94 28.93 25.86
N LYS A 388 -4.47 29.67 24.87
CA LYS A 388 -4.66 31.11 24.99
C LYS A 388 -5.35 31.37 26.33
N VAL A 389 -4.73 32.17 27.17
CA VAL A 389 -5.34 32.62 28.43
C VAL A 389 -6.66 33.31 28.06
N GLY A 390 -7.77 32.63 28.27
CA GLY A 390 -9.11 33.19 27.99
C GLY A 390 -10.14 32.24 27.42
N GLU A 391 -9.76 31.15 26.76
CA GLU A 391 -10.73 30.14 26.33
C GLU A 391 -10.84 29.02 27.36
N LYS A 392 -11.96 28.99 28.04
CA LYS A 392 -12.40 27.79 28.79
C LYS A 392 -12.47 26.65 27.75
N SER A 393 -11.47 25.77 27.80
CA SER A 393 -11.60 24.49 27.10
C SER A 393 -12.83 23.80 27.69
N GLU A 394 -13.86 23.68 26.88
CA GLU A 394 -14.83 22.60 27.10
C GLU A 394 -14.02 21.29 26.91
N VAL A 395 -13.56 20.74 28.01
CA VAL A 395 -13.22 19.35 28.09
C VAL A 395 -14.51 18.68 27.61
N LYS A 396 -14.48 17.94 26.50
CA LYS A 396 -15.54 16.97 26.20
C LYS A 396 -15.65 16.13 27.45
N ALA A 397 -16.65 16.44 28.26
CA ALA A 397 -16.99 15.65 29.42
C ALA A 397 -17.18 14.23 28.89
N ILE A 398 -16.28 13.33 29.29
CA ILE A 398 -16.58 11.90 29.19
C ILE A 398 -17.89 11.82 29.93
N ASP A 399 -18.96 11.42 29.27
CA ASP A 399 -20.28 11.27 29.86
C ASP A 399 -20.19 10.18 30.94
N ARG A 400 -19.67 10.56 32.10
CA ARG A 400 -19.49 9.70 33.25
C ARG A 400 -20.82 9.76 34.04
N PRO A 401 -21.45 8.64 34.25
CA PRO A 401 -22.68 8.65 35.04
C PRO A 401 -22.41 9.21 36.44
N PRO A 402 -23.30 10.02 37.01
CA PRO A 402 -23.09 10.63 38.32
C PRO A 402 -22.80 9.56 39.39
N LEU A 403 -21.81 9.81 40.24
CA LEU A 403 -21.42 8.90 41.29
C LEU A 403 -22.43 8.94 42.42
N ASN A 404 -22.84 7.77 42.93
CA ASN A 404 -23.61 7.68 44.16
C ASN A 404 -22.75 8.07 45.38
N ALA A 405 -23.40 8.37 46.52
CA ALA A 405 -22.73 8.85 47.72
C ALA A 405 -21.55 7.96 48.18
N ARG A 406 -21.67 6.62 48.04
CA ARG A 406 -20.62 5.68 48.44
C ARG A 406 -19.39 5.79 47.53
N ARG A 407 -19.57 5.92 46.22
CA ARG A 407 -18.48 6.08 45.27
C ARG A 407 -17.79 7.43 45.38
N GLN A 408 -18.56 8.48 45.75
CA GLN A 408 -18.00 9.79 46.08
C GLN A 408 -17.12 9.72 47.35
N ALA A 409 -17.56 8.99 48.39
CA ALA A 409 -16.76 8.78 49.57
C ALA A 409 -15.46 8.00 49.29
N ILE A 410 -15.53 6.95 48.46
CA ILE A 410 -14.31 6.22 48.02
C ILE A 410 -13.36 7.14 47.28
N MET A 411 -13.87 7.97 46.39
CA MET A 411 -13.03 8.94 45.65
C MET A 411 -12.36 9.96 46.58
N LEU A 412 -13.08 10.43 47.59
CA LEU A 412 -12.54 11.35 48.61
C LEU A 412 -11.39 10.72 49.39
N GLU A 413 -11.58 9.49 49.88
CA GLU A 413 -10.55 8.76 50.61
C GLU A 413 -9.32 8.45 49.78
N ILE A 414 -9.49 8.08 48.51
CA ILE A 414 -8.40 7.90 47.57
C ILE A 414 -7.65 9.22 47.30
N GLY A 415 -8.36 10.34 47.20
CA GLY A 415 -7.75 11.65 47.04
C GLY A 415 -6.91 12.09 48.25
N GLN A 416 -7.32 11.73 49.46
CA GLN A 416 -6.55 11.99 50.68
C GLN A 416 -5.37 11.05 50.88
N ASN A 417 -5.53 9.78 50.51
CA ASN A 417 -4.46 8.78 50.57
C ASN A 417 -4.44 7.88 49.31
N PRO A 418 -3.65 8.18 48.30
CA PRO A 418 -3.55 7.37 47.08
C PRO A 418 -3.09 5.93 47.31
N TYR A 419 -2.47 5.60 48.42
CA TYR A 419 -1.97 4.27 48.77
C TYR A 419 -2.97 3.43 49.55
N ILE A 420 -4.18 3.98 49.86
CA ILE A 420 -5.20 3.31 50.66
C ILE A 420 -5.57 1.94 50.08
N THR A 421 -5.66 0.94 50.96
CA THR A 421 -6.02 -0.43 50.59
C THR A 421 -7.55 -0.62 50.55
N ILE A 422 -8.00 -1.74 49.94
CA ILE A 422 -9.43 -2.11 49.97
C ILE A 422 -9.90 -2.35 51.39
N GLU A 423 -9.09 -2.99 52.22
CA GLU A 423 -9.39 -3.27 53.63
C GLU A 423 -9.53 -1.98 54.45
N ASP A 424 -8.63 -1.01 54.24
CA ASP A 424 -8.69 0.30 54.88
C ASP A 424 -9.96 1.09 54.47
N LEU A 425 -10.29 1.07 53.18
CA LEU A 425 -11.51 1.69 52.68
C LEU A 425 -12.76 1.03 53.26
N ALA A 426 -12.78 -0.29 53.34
CA ALA A 426 -13.89 -1.04 53.93
C ALA A 426 -14.08 -0.71 55.40
N SER A 427 -12.98 -0.66 56.17
CA SER A 427 -12.97 -0.29 57.57
C SER A 427 -13.45 1.15 57.78
N LYS A 428 -12.93 2.12 57.02
CA LYS A 428 -13.30 3.53 57.12
C LYS A 428 -14.77 3.82 56.75
N LEU A 429 -15.26 3.13 55.72
CA LEU A 429 -16.62 3.36 55.23
C LEU A 429 -17.66 2.42 55.82
N GLY A 430 -17.27 1.52 56.76
CA GLY A 430 -18.17 0.62 57.46
C GLY A 430 -18.87 -0.40 56.55
N VAL A 431 -18.18 -0.93 55.53
CA VAL A 431 -18.74 -1.88 54.57
C VAL A 431 -17.79 -3.05 54.35
N SER A 432 -18.26 -4.12 53.69
CA SER A 432 -17.39 -5.26 53.38
C SER A 432 -16.40 -4.97 52.25
N ASP A 433 -15.23 -5.65 52.25
CA ASP A 433 -14.22 -5.59 51.22
C ASP A 433 -14.79 -5.85 49.82
N THR A 434 -15.69 -6.84 49.67
CA THR A 434 -16.39 -7.15 48.45
C THR A 434 -17.19 -5.96 47.92
N THR A 435 -17.82 -5.18 48.83
CA THR A 435 -18.56 -3.98 48.44
C THR A 435 -17.63 -2.90 47.91
N ILE A 436 -16.46 -2.70 48.54
CA ILE A 436 -15.43 -1.76 48.05
C ILE A 436 -14.89 -2.22 46.72
N ASP A 437 -14.51 -3.49 46.55
CA ASP A 437 -13.95 -4.02 45.31
C ASP A 437 -14.90 -3.86 44.12
N ASN A 438 -16.20 -4.11 44.31
CA ASN A 438 -17.20 -3.87 43.26
C ASN A 438 -17.30 -2.39 42.87
N ASN A 439 -17.23 -1.46 43.84
CA ASN A 439 -17.27 -0.03 43.55
C ASN A 439 -15.96 0.46 42.90
N ILE A 440 -14.80 -0.02 43.30
CA ILE A 440 -13.51 0.24 42.69
C ILE A 440 -13.48 -0.28 41.26
N SER A 441 -13.99 -1.49 41.00
CA SER A 441 -14.12 -2.07 39.67
C SER A 441 -15.00 -1.22 38.75
N PHE A 442 -16.13 -0.69 39.28
CA PHE A 442 -16.95 0.26 38.54
C PHE A 442 -16.19 1.56 38.24
N LEU A 443 -15.51 2.16 39.22
CA LEU A 443 -14.78 3.41 39.09
C LEU A 443 -13.62 3.26 38.04
N LYS A 444 -12.94 2.12 38.05
CA LYS A 444 -11.93 1.76 37.04
C LYS A 444 -12.55 1.62 35.64
N LYS A 445 -13.65 0.83 35.53
CA LYS A 445 -14.32 0.58 34.25
C LYS A 445 -14.89 1.86 33.62
N LYS A 446 -15.31 2.83 34.45
CA LYS A 446 -15.83 4.12 33.99
C LYS A 446 -14.80 5.24 33.95
N GLY A 447 -13.52 4.92 34.15
CA GLY A 447 -12.41 5.85 33.99
C GLY A 447 -12.30 6.95 35.04
N TYR A 448 -12.81 6.75 36.27
CA TYR A 448 -12.65 7.70 37.40
C TYR A 448 -11.31 7.53 38.09
N ILE A 449 -10.82 6.28 38.19
CA ILE A 449 -9.54 5.96 38.85
C ILE A 449 -8.77 4.92 38.02
N ARG A 450 -7.46 4.92 38.16
CA ARG A 450 -6.60 3.82 37.71
C ARG A 450 -5.55 3.47 38.78
N ARG A 451 -5.04 2.23 38.75
CA ARG A 451 -3.94 1.82 39.62
C ARG A 451 -2.62 1.85 38.88
N LYS A 452 -1.62 2.53 39.43
CA LYS A 452 -0.24 2.54 38.91
C LYS A 452 0.68 1.71 39.83
N GLY A 453 1.53 0.86 39.22
CA GLY A 453 2.50 -0.01 39.90
C GLY A 453 2.04 -1.45 40.11
N LYS A 454 2.99 -2.45 40.07
CA LYS A 454 2.69 -3.88 40.20
C LYS A 454 2.70 -4.41 41.66
N LYS A 455 3.58 -3.94 42.54
CA LYS A 455 3.58 -4.22 44.00
C LYS A 455 3.73 -2.89 44.72
N GLY A 456 2.84 -2.60 45.69
CA GLY A 456 2.83 -1.31 46.40
C GLY A 456 2.31 -0.13 45.59
N GLY A 457 1.53 -0.38 44.51
CA GLY A 457 1.02 0.67 43.61
C GLY A 457 -0.04 1.58 44.29
N TYR A 458 -0.22 2.76 43.68
CA TYR A 458 -1.15 3.76 44.18
C TYR A 458 -2.33 4.00 43.22
N TRP A 459 -3.40 4.56 43.74
CA TRP A 459 -4.57 4.99 42.98
C TRP A 459 -4.37 6.38 42.42
N GLU A 460 -4.64 6.57 41.15
CA GLU A 460 -4.66 7.86 40.49
C GLU A 460 -6.11 8.20 40.12
N ILE A 461 -6.57 9.37 40.54
CA ILE A 461 -7.84 9.93 40.11
C ILE A 461 -7.67 10.52 38.73
N ILE A 462 -8.55 10.18 37.80
CA ILE A 462 -8.54 10.68 36.41
C ILE A 462 -9.59 11.80 36.36
N GLU A 463 -9.13 13.03 36.26
CA GLU A 463 -9.97 14.22 36.06
C GLU A 463 -10.58 14.31 34.65
#